data_fc9d77a94423197421b345cca10bbbde
#
_entry.id   fc9d77a94423197421b345cca10bbbde
#
_cell.length_a   1.000
_cell.length_b   1.000
_cell.length_c   1.000
_cell.angle_alpha   90.00
_cell.angle_beta   90.00
_cell.angle_gamma   90.00
#
_symmetry.space_group_name_H-M   'P 1'
#
loop_
_entity.id
_entity.type
_entity.pdbx_description
1 polymer ?
#
loop_
_entity_poly.entity_id
_entity_poly.type
_entity_poly.pdbx_seq_one_letter_code
_entity_poly.pdbx_strand_id
1 'polypeptide(L)'
;LTFMLPIFFSALILSACCLIKGNCFSYDELKELRTEFAINLYRHVSKAENRTNLVVSPASVAISLELLQFGAQENTFMELQDALGYNIHGNVLLKITSWTTNSSQGTVVQLTCSFFVDAGVELSPHFAAHAAHWANSSLQQTNFTDPNRTAAQIQQWITDNLGDGDMHGILLESTGLSLSQVTLVSTMYFKSVWQKKFSFMDTQMLPFTTAEGSTLKVATMHHTAEVNYGQFQTAALETFSMVELPYLGEKLGMFLVLPSHKRTSLSQIESHLSAKTITLWANSLKRMKMDIFLPRFSIQSLFDLKTVFSALGIRDAFDPITANFKGISEQGSLYISEAIHKAEIEVTEGGTKASGATAMVLLKRSRTPIFKADRPFTFFLRQANTGTCALSSSSRILHK
;
A
#
# COMPACT_ATOMS: atom_id res chain seq x y z
N LEU A 1 29.76 55.61 5.40
CA LEU A 1 30.13 54.31 4.75
C LEU A 1 29.97 53.09 5.67
N THR A 2 29.70 53.28 6.97
CA THR A 2 29.64 52.18 7.99
C THR A 2 28.25 51.58 8.24
N PHE A 3 27.21 52.13 7.63
CA PHE A 3 25.84 51.65 7.82
C PHE A 3 25.30 50.73 6.69
N MET A 4 26.02 50.54 5.59
CA MET A 4 25.59 49.70 4.48
C MET A 4 26.08 48.23 4.57
N LEU A 5 27.09 47.93 5.38
CA LEU A 5 27.64 46.56 5.49
C LEU A 5 26.67 45.51 6.09
N PRO A 6 25.86 45.82 7.15
CA PRO A 6 24.97 44.81 7.72
C PRO A 6 23.77 44.43 6.83
N ILE A 7 23.34 45.33 5.93
CA ILE A 7 22.23 45.08 5.03
C ILE A 7 22.66 44.14 3.89
N PHE A 8 23.87 44.28 3.38
CA PHE A 8 24.42 43.36 2.38
C PHE A 8 24.68 41.95 2.93
N PHE A 9 25.15 41.85 4.18
CA PHE A 9 25.34 40.56 4.84
C PHE A 9 24.01 39.85 5.11
N SER A 10 22.96 40.55 5.55
CA SER A 10 21.64 40.00 5.76
C SER A 10 20.98 39.61 4.42
N ALA A 11 21.16 40.36 3.35
CA ALA A 11 20.67 40.01 2.02
C ALA A 11 21.40 38.79 1.42
N LEU A 12 22.72 38.68 1.68
CA LEU A 12 23.51 37.50 1.26
C LEU A 12 23.13 36.24 2.05
N ILE A 13 22.85 36.33 3.35
CA ILE A 13 22.38 35.23 4.18
C ILE A 13 20.96 34.81 3.78
N LEU A 14 20.06 35.77 3.51
CA LEU A 14 18.74 35.53 2.98
C LEU A 14 18.77 34.91 1.56
N SER A 15 19.69 35.37 0.71
CA SER A 15 19.90 34.79 -0.62
C SER A 15 20.50 33.36 -0.54
N ALA A 16 21.47 33.13 0.37
CA ALA A 16 22.01 31.80 0.61
C ALA A 16 20.98 30.85 1.24
N CYS A 17 20.13 31.34 2.15
CA CYS A 17 18.99 30.55 2.66
C CYS A 17 17.95 30.25 1.58
N CYS A 18 17.76 31.13 0.59
CA CYS A 18 16.89 30.86 -0.55
C CYS A 18 17.51 29.87 -1.57
N LEU A 19 18.85 29.82 -1.66
CA LEU A 19 19.56 28.86 -2.52
C LEU A 19 19.73 27.48 -1.86
N ILE A 20 19.57 27.37 -0.53
CA ILE A 20 19.58 26.11 0.24
C ILE A 20 18.13 25.63 0.53
N LYS A 21 17.12 26.14 -0.16
CA LYS A 21 15.84 25.45 -0.29
C LYS A 21 16.02 24.24 -1.21
N GLY A 22 16.85 23.30 -0.81
CA GLY A 22 16.67 21.90 -1.19
C GLY A 22 15.24 21.52 -0.79
N ASN A 23 14.50 20.90 -1.68
CA ASN A 23 13.09 20.51 -1.60
C ASN A 23 12.71 19.84 -0.26
N CYS A 24 12.61 20.65 0.80
CA CYS A 24 12.08 20.20 2.07
C CYS A 24 10.56 20.35 1.98
N PHE A 25 9.87 19.29 1.58
CA PHE A 25 8.42 19.23 1.58
C PHE A 25 7.88 19.35 3.00
N SER A 26 6.79 20.09 3.17
CA SER A 26 6.03 20.06 4.40
C SER A 26 5.46 18.65 4.63
N TYR A 27 5.08 18.36 5.88
CA TYR A 27 4.46 17.07 6.21
C TYR A 27 3.21 16.79 5.37
N ASP A 28 2.37 17.79 5.13
CA ASP A 28 1.14 17.65 4.35
C ASP A 28 1.41 17.46 2.86
N GLU A 29 2.41 18.15 2.29
CA GLU A 29 2.84 17.94 0.90
C GLU A 29 3.37 16.53 0.68
N LEU A 30 4.20 16.02 1.57
CA LEU A 30 4.72 14.65 1.46
C LEU A 30 3.62 13.60 1.59
N LYS A 31 2.63 13.83 2.45
CA LYS A 31 1.45 12.99 2.57
C LYS A 31 0.64 12.96 1.27
N GLU A 32 0.45 14.12 0.62
CA GLU A 32 -0.22 14.21 -0.67
C GLU A 32 0.55 13.43 -1.74
N LEU A 33 1.88 13.62 -1.85
CA LEU A 33 2.74 12.93 -2.81
C LEU A 33 2.72 11.40 -2.61
N ARG A 34 2.82 10.92 -1.37
CA ARG A 34 2.71 9.49 -1.06
C ARG A 34 1.34 8.91 -1.43
N THR A 35 0.28 9.68 -1.25
CA THR A 35 -1.07 9.25 -1.64
C THR A 35 -1.22 9.22 -3.16
N GLU A 36 -0.65 10.19 -3.89
CA GLU A 36 -0.63 10.17 -5.36
C GLU A 36 0.18 8.99 -5.90
N PHE A 37 1.35 8.71 -5.32
CA PHE A 37 2.12 7.50 -5.65
C PHE A 37 1.27 6.23 -5.45
N ALA A 38 0.59 6.13 -4.31
CA ALA A 38 -0.27 4.98 -4.00
C ALA A 38 -1.37 4.78 -5.04
N ILE A 39 -2.02 5.86 -5.48
CA ILE A 39 -3.06 5.83 -6.50
C ILE A 39 -2.48 5.46 -7.86
N ASN A 40 -1.34 6.01 -8.23
CA ASN A 40 -0.68 5.72 -9.50
C ASN A 40 -0.23 4.25 -9.56
N LEU A 41 0.37 3.73 -8.49
CA LEU A 41 0.73 2.31 -8.38
C LEU A 41 -0.51 1.43 -8.53
N TYR A 42 -1.57 1.72 -7.77
CA TYR A 42 -2.83 0.98 -7.84
C TYR A 42 -3.43 0.96 -9.25
N ARG A 43 -3.44 2.11 -9.95
CA ARG A 43 -3.95 2.20 -11.32
C ARG A 43 -3.19 1.31 -12.30
N HIS A 44 -1.86 1.24 -12.20
CA HIS A 44 -1.04 0.42 -13.09
C HIS A 44 -1.23 -1.07 -12.78
N VAL A 45 -1.20 -1.46 -11.50
CA VAL A 45 -1.47 -2.85 -11.09
C VAL A 45 -2.88 -3.28 -11.48
N SER A 46 -3.89 -2.45 -11.22
CA SER A 46 -5.29 -2.74 -11.54
C SER A 46 -5.57 -2.87 -13.05
N LYS A 47 -4.78 -2.21 -13.90
CA LYS A 47 -4.84 -2.39 -15.35
C LYS A 47 -4.20 -3.68 -15.81
N ALA A 48 -3.08 -4.07 -15.19
CA ALA A 48 -2.39 -5.32 -15.49
C ALA A 48 -3.24 -6.54 -15.07
N GLU A 49 -3.85 -6.47 -13.89
CA GLU A 49 -4.65 -7.54 -13.28
C GLU A 49 -6.16 -7.38 -13.54
N ASN A 50 -6.50 -7.04 -14.77
CA ASN A 50 -7.88 -6.76 -15.13
C ASN A 50 -8.78 -7.98 -14.90
N ARG A 51 -9.74 -7.92 -13.94
CA ARG A 51 -10.78 -8.91 -13.57
C ARG A 51 -10.54 -9.75 -12.32
N THR A 52 -9.44 -9.60 -11.60
CA THR A 52 -9.22 -10.35 -10.35
C THR A 52 -9.50 -9.51 -9.11
N ASN A 53 -9.70 -10.16 -7.97
CA ASN A 53 -9.59 -9.50 -6.68
C ASN A 53 -8.13 -9.12 -6.47
N LEU A 54 -7.91 -7.91 -6.03
CA LEU A 54 -6.59 -7.30 -6.00
C LEU A 54 -6.35 -6.65 -4.66
N VAL A 55 -5.18 -6.88 -4.09
CA VAL A 55 -4.66 -6.13 -2.93
C VAL A 55 -3.20 -5.74 -3.19
N VAL A 56 -2.87 -4.50 -2.97
CA VAL A 56 -1.50 -3.97 -3.10
C VAL A 56 -1.20 -3.07 -1.90
N SER A 57 0.03 -3.09 -1.43
CA SER A 57 0.50 -2.19 -0.39
C SER A 57 1.44 -1.12 -0.97
N PRO A 58 0.92 0.04 -1.35
CA PRO A 58 1.75 1.12 -1.86
C PRO A 58 2.81 1.57 -0.85
N ALA A 59 2.51 1.45 0.44
CA ALA A 59 3.45 1.83 1.49
C ALA A 59 4.69 0.91 1.52
N SER A 60 4.54 -0.42 1.40
CA SER A 60 5.70 -1.32 1.36
C SER A 60 6.50 -1.19 0.07
N VAL A 61 5.81 -0.93 -1.05
CA VAL A 61 6.47 -0.66 -2.34
C VAL A 61 7.24 0.67 -2.29
N ALA A 62 6.65 1.72 -1.70
CA ALA A 62 7.34 3.00 -1.52
C ALA A 62 8.61 2.86 -0.66
N ILE A 63 8.55 2.10 0.44
CA ILE A 63 9.74 1.79 1.28
C ILE A 63 10.87 1.22 0.44
N SER A 64 10.55 0.28 -0.43
CA SER A 64 11.52 -0.38 -1.31
C SER A 64 12.15 0.60 -2.30
N LEU A 65 11.33 1.45 -2.93
CA LEU A 65 11.81 2.46 -3.88
C LEU A 65 12.60 3.58 -3.18
N GLU A 66 12.20 3.97 -1.99
CA GLU A 66 12.93 4.94 -1.16
C GLU A 66 14.34 4.42 -0.83
N LEU A 67 14.47 3.14 -0.48
CA LEU A 67 15.77 2.54 -0.21
C LEU A 67 16.63 2.42 -1.48
N LEU A 68 16.02 2.08 -2.65
CA LEU A 68 16.70 2.12 -3.93
C LEU A 68 17.18 3.53 -4.28
N GLN A 69 16.33 4.54 -4.09
CA GLN A 69 16.69 5.94 -4.34
C GLN A 69 17.90 6.37 -3.52
N PHE A 70 18.03 5.89 -2.28
CA PHE A 70 19.18 6.18 -1.44
C PHE A 70 20.50 5.67 -2.04
N GLY A 71 20.47 4.53 -2.73
CA GLY A 71 21.65 3.93 -3.35
C GLY A 71 21.83 4.29 -4.83
N ALA A 72 20.86 4.94 -5.46
CA ALA A 72 20.89 5.30 -6.87
C ALA A 72 21.63 6.62 -7.13
N GLN A 73 22.15 6.77 -8.35
CA GLN A 73 22.79 7.99 -8.82
C GLN A 73 22.30 8.34 -10.23
N GLU A 74 22.56 9.60 -10.65
CA GLU A 74 22.28 10.10 -12.00
C GLU A 74 20.83 9.85 -12.45
N ASN A 75 20.65 9.34 -13.68
CA ASN A 75 19.31 9.13 -14.25
C ASN A 75 18.48 8.09 -13.49
N THR A 76 19.12 7.03 -12.99
CA THR A 76 18.44 6.03 -12.14
C THR A 76 17.81 6.67 -10.90
N PHE A 77 18.52 7.59 -10.27
CA PHE A 77 18.00 8.37 -9.14
C PHE A 77 16.81 9.26 -9.54
N MET A 78 16.95 9.96 -10.70
CA MET A 78 15.90 10.85 -11.20
C MET A 78 14.61 10.10 -11.51
N GLU A 79 14.68 8.96 -12.18
CA GLU A 79 13.51 8.11 -12.49
C GLU A 79 12.80 7.64 -11.21
N LEU A 80 13.55 7.24 -10.19
CA LEU A 80 13.00 6.84 -8.88
C LEU A 80 12.34 8.02 -8.16
N GLN A 81 12.95 9.21 -8.20
CA GLN A 81 12.40 10.44 -7.65
C GLN A 81 11.09 10.84 -8.34
N ASP A 82 11.07 10.81 -9.67
CA ASP A 82 9.90 11.19 -10.45
C ASP A 82 8.73 10.22 -10.22
N ALA A 83 9.02 8.93 -10.14
CA ALA A 83 8.00 7.91 -9.86
C ALA A 83 7.40 8.05 -8.44
N LEU A 84 8.22 8.32 -7.43
CA LEU A 84 7.78 8.58 -6.06
C LEU A 84 7.11 9.95 -5.90
N GLY A 85 7.52 10.93 -6.72
CA GLY A 85 7.12 12.33 -6.61
C GLY A 85 7.89 13.12 -5.54
N TYR A 86 8.86 12.52 -4.86
CA TYR A 86 9.66 13.18 -3.81
C TYR A 86 11.08 12.59 -3.69
N ASN A 87 11.96 13.35 -3.03
CA ASN A 87 13.33 12.97 -2.76
C ASN A 87 13.51 12.68 -1.26
N ILE A 88 14.09 11.53 -0.93
CA ILE A 88 14.34 11.13 0.46
C ILE A 88 15.46 11.92 1.12
N HIS A 89 16.46 12.40 0.36
CA HIS A 89 17.59 13.16 0.90
C HIS A 89 17.20 14.52 1.47
N GLY A 90 16.09 15.09 1.00
CA GLY A 90 15.53 16.36 1.51
C GLY A 90 14.71 16.23 2.81
N ASN A 91 14.33 15.02 3.21
CA ASN A 91 13.35 14.77 4.28
C ASN A 91 13.76 13.66 5.26
N VAL A 92 14.96 13.73 5.78
CA VAL A 92 15.54 12.74 6.74
C VAL A 92 14.67 12.51 8.00
N LEU A 93 13.69 13.36 8.27
CA LEU A 93 12.87 13.33 9.50
C LEU A 93 11.57 12.53 9.39
N LEU A 94 11.17 12.06 8.21
CA LEU A 94 9.92 11.31 8.06
C LEU A 94 10.18 9.79 8.03
N LYS A 95 10.75 9.30 9.13
CA LYS A 95 10.77 7.85 9.39
C LYS A 95 9.34 7.30 9.23
N ILE A 96 9.18 6.29 8.39
CA ILE A 96 7.96 5.48 8.27
C ILE A 96 7.65 4.72 9.57
N THR A 97 8.33 5.04 10.65
CA THR A 97 8.12 4.51 12.01
C THR A 97 6.71 4.65 12.54
N SER A 98 5.83 5.40 11.83
CA SER A 98 4.43 5.53 12.23
C SER A 98 3.55 4.31 11.88
N TRP A 99 4.01 3.41 11.00
CA TRP A 99 3.23 2.23 10.60
C TRP A 99 3.41 1.02 11.51
N THR A 100 4.53 0.94 12.26
CA THR A 100 4.69 -0.05 13.33
C THR A 100 3.86 0.39 14.53
N THR A 101 2.56 0.18 14.50
CA THR A 101 1.73 0.37 15.67
C THR A 101 2.06 -0.72 16.66
N ASN A 102 2.45 -0.33 17.87
CA ASN A 102 2.62 -1.25 18.98
C ASN A 102 1.41 -2.19 19.06
N SER A 103 1.67 -3.48 19.13
CA SER A 103 0.69 -4.57 19.22
C SER A 103 -0.25 -4.49 20.44
N SER A 104 -0.12 -3.45 21.26
CA SER A 104 -0.87 -3.25 22.52
C SER A 104 -2.39 -3.13 22.38
N GLN A 105 -2.91 -2.93 21.16
CA GLN A 105 -4.36 -2.80 20.90
C GLN A 105 -4.88 -3.77 19.83
N GLY A 106 -4.17 -4.87 19.54
CA GLY A 106 -4.62 -5.87 18.57
C GLY A 106 -4.51 -5.48 17.10
N THR A 107 -3.88 -4.35 16.79
CA THR A 107 -3.55 -3.96 15.40
C THR A 107 -2.08 -4.22 15.14
N VAL A 108 -1.80 -4.99 14.10
CA VAL A 108 -0.45 -5.26 13.58
C VAL A 108 -0.42 -4.85 12.12
N VAL A 109 0.43 -3.92 11.77
CA VAL A 109 0.78 -3.59 10.38
C VAL A 109 2.25 -3.88 10.22
N GLN A 110 2.58 -4.87 9.42
CA GLN A 110 3.96 -5.24 9.13
C GLN A 110 4.23 -4.97 7.66
N LEU A 111 5.05 -3.98 7.41
CA LEU A 111 5.57 -3.67 6.09
C LEU A 111 7.04 -4.03 6.10
N THR A 112 7.45 -4.96 5.25
CA THR A 112 8.84 -5.37 5.16
C THR A 112 9.30 -5.36 3.72
N CYS A 113 10.59 -5.09 3.53
CA CYS A 113 11.25 -5.27 2.24
C CYS A 113 12.62 -5.93 2.42
N SER A 114 13.05 -6.67 1.42
CA SER A 114 14.38 -7.27 1.38
C SER A 114 15.01 -7.10 0.02
N PHE A 115 16.32 -6.87 0.05
CA PHE A 115 17.18 -6.91 -1.11
C PHE A 115 17.99 -8.19 -1.04
N PHE A 116 17.74 -9.10 -1.98
CA PHE A 116 18.58 -10.27 -2.19
C PHE A 116 19.65 -9.88 -3.18
N VAL A 117 20.89 -9.85 -2.73
CA VAL A 117 22.05 -9.38 -3.49
C VAL A 117 23.00 -10.56 -3.71
N ASP A 118 23.63 -10.62 -4.88
CA ASP A 118 24.62 -11.67 -5.15
C ASP A 118 25.74 -11.65 -4.11
N ALA A 119 26.14 -12.84 -3.65
CA ALA A 119 27.16 -13.01 -2.61
C ALA A 119 28.54 -12.45 -3.01
N GLY A 120 28.80 -12.27 -4.31
CA GLY A 120 30.01 -11.64 -4.82
C GLY A 120 29.99 -10.11 -4.80
N VAL A 121 28.87 -9.48 -4.46
CA VAL A 121 28.73 -8.02 -4.42
C VAL A 121 29.19 -7.48 -3.08
N GLU A 122 30.17 -6.58 -3.08
CA GLU A 122 30.61 -5.85 -1.92
C GLU A 122 29.71 -4.62 -1.70
N LEU A 123 28.95 -4.65 -0.61
CA LEU A 123 28.00 -3.58 -0.28
C LEU A 123 28.71 -2.41 0.39
N SER A 124 28.34 -1.19 0.01
CA SER A 124 28.78 0.04 0.70
C SER A 124 28.37 -0.01 2.19
N PRO A 125 29.30 0.19 3.13
CA PRO A 125 29.00 0.22 4.57
C PRO A 125 27.93 1.28 4.92
N HIS A 126 27.93 2.41 4.20
CA HIS A 126 26.97 3.48 4.39
C HIS A 126 25.54 3.05 3.98
N PHE A 127 25.41 2.36 2.85
CA PHE A 127 24.14 1.80 2.41
C PHE A 127 23.64 0.70 3.36
N ALA A 128 24.53 -0.23 3.75
CA ALA A 128 24.15 -1.31 4.65
C ALA A 128 23.68 -0.79 6.03
N ALA A 129 24.36 0.20 6.59
CA ALA A 129 23.96 0.84 7.82
C ALA A 129 22.61 1.57 7.69
N HIS A 130 22.37 2.24 6.54
CA HIS A 130 21.09 2.90 6.26
C HIS A 130 19.95 1.88 6.13
N ALA A 131 20.14 0.83 5.35
CA ALA A 131 19.16 -0.22 5.15
C ALA A 131 18.75 -0.92 6.46
N ALA A 132 19.71 -1.21 7.34
CA ALA A 132 19.45 -1.83 8.65
C ALA A 132 18.53 -1.00 9.56
N HIS A 133 18.45 0.32 9.35
CA HIS A 133 17.62 1.25 10.13
C HIS A 133 16.36 1.71 9.37
N TRP A 134 16.21 1.30 8.11
CA TRP A 134 15.13 1.76 7.24
C TRP A 134 13.95 0.79 7.26
N ALA A 135 12.89 1.13 7.98
CA ALA A 135 11.56 0.54 7.91
C ALA A 135 11.51 -1.01 7.84
N ASN A 136 12.21 -1.71 8.75
CA ASN A 136 12.33 -3.18 8.75
C ASN A 136 12.84 -3.78 7.43
N SER A 137 13.64 -3.04 6.68
CA SER A 137 14.31 -3.60 5.50
C SER A 137 15.46 -4.52 5.88
N SER A 138 15.77 -5.47 5.03
CA SER A 138 16.88 -6.39 5.21
C SER A 138 17.70 -6.52 3.92
N LEU A 139 19.00 -6.77 4.12
CA LEU A 139 19.91 -7.14 3.04
C LEU A 139 20.25 -8.62 3.21
N GLN A 140 19.99 -9.42 2.19
CA GLN A 140 20.25 -10.85 2.17
C GLN A 140 21.25 -11.15 1.05
N GLN A 141 22.36 -11.80 1.39
CA GLN A 141 23.26 -12.33 0.37
C GLN A 141 22.79 -13.70 -0.07
N THR A 142 22.78 -13.93 -1.37
CA THR A 142 22.39 -15.19 -1.99
C THR A 142 23.29 -15.52 -3.18
N ASN A 143 23.29 -16.76 -3.59
CA ASN A 143 24.05 -17.19 -4.78
C ASN A 143 23.09 -17.41 -5.95
N PHE A 144 23.01 -16.44 -6.84
CA PHE A 144 22.15 -16.52 -8.02
C PHE A 144 22.58 -17.57 -9.05
N THR A 145 23.77 -18.19 -8.89
CA THR A 145 24.15 -19.33 -9.73
C THR A 145 23.37 -20.61 -9.40
N ASP A 146 22.68 -20.65 -8.24
CA ASP A 146 21.76 -21.71 -7.85
C ASP A 146 20.31 -21.14 -7.73
N PRO A 147 19.55 -21.08 -8.83
CA PRO A 147 18.22 -20.49 -8.85
C PRO A 147 17.24 -21.14 -7.89
N ASN A 148 17.32 -22.47 -7.73
CA ASN A 148 16.40 -23.21 -6.85
C ASN A 148 16.64 -22.85 -5.38
N ARG A 149 17.87 -22.73 -4.96
CA ARG A 149 18.24 -22.34 -3.60
C ARG A 149 17.84 -20.89 -3.32
N THR A 150 18.09 -20.00 -4.28
CA THR A 150 17.70 -18.59 -4.18
C THR A 150 16.18 -18.45 -4.07
N ALA A 151 15.40 -19.14 -4.92
CA ALA A 151 13.96 -19.14 -4.85
C ALA A 151 13.44 -19.67 -3.49
N ALA A 152 14.04 -20.74 -2.96
CA ALA A 152 13.69 -21.29 -1.64
C ALA A 152 14.02 -20.29 -0.52
N GLN A 153 15.13 -19.58 -0.58
CA GLN A 153 15.52 -18.55 0.39
C GLN A 153 14.56 -17.36 0.37
N ILE A 154 14.19 -16.88 -0.82
CA ILE A 154 13.19 -15.82 -0.98
C ILE A 154 11.83 -16.27 -0.44
N GLN A 155 11.40 -17.48 -0.79
CA GLN A 155 10.14 -18.06 -0.31
C GLN A 155 10.12 -18.17 1.22
N GLN A 156 11.20 -18.64 1.82
CA GLN A 156 11.33 -18.74 3.28
C GLN A 156 11.22 -17.36 3.92
N TRP A 157 11.94 -16.37 3.38
CA TRP A 157 11.89 -15.00 3.89
C TRP A 157 10.48 -14.40 3.81
N ILE A 158 9.78 -14.62 2.69
CA ILE A 158 8.37 -14.19 2.53
C ILE A 158 7.49 -14.84 3.61
N THR A 159 7.64 -16.14 3.83
CA THR A 159 6.87 -16.89 4.83
C THR A 159 7.11 -16.37 6.25
N ASP A 160 8.37 -16.13 6.61
CA ASP A 160 8.77 -15.65 7.93
C ASP A 160 8.23 -14.23 8.23
N ASN A 161 8.03 -13.42 7.19
CA ASN A 161 7.60 -12.03 7.32
C ASN A 161 6.09 -11.80 7.14
N LEU A 162 5.32 -12.81 6.74
CA LEU A 162 3.86 -12.69 6.58
C LEU A 162 3.06 -13.19 7.78
N GLY A 163 3.78 -13.62 8.86
CA GLY A 163 3.16 -14.14 10.09
C GLY A 163 2.48 -15.51 9.87
N ASP A 164 1.58 -15.91 10.78
CA ASP A 164 0.89 -17.22 10.78
C ASP A 164 -0.09 -17.43 9.60
N GLY A 165 0.11 -16.77 8.47
CA GLY A 165 -0.64 -16.99 7.26
C GLY A 165 -0.29 -18.34 6.67
N ASP A 166 -1.29 -19.24 6.59
CA ASP A 166 -1.23 -20.49 5.82
C ASP A 166 -0.96 -20.17 4.35
N MET A 167 0.32 -20.00 4.01
CA MET A 167 0.77 -19.66 2.68
C MET A 167 1.39 -20.87 2.00
N HIS A 168 0.61 -21.95 1.92
CA HIS A 168 0.96 -23.06 1.08
C HIS A 168 0.85 -22.66 -0.40
N GLY A 169 1.98 -22.69 -1.09
CA GLY A 169 2.01 -22.90 -2.53
C GLY A 169 2.16 -21.70 -3.44
N ILE A 170 2.96 -20.67 -3.08
CA ILE A 170 3.52 -19.84 -4.12
C ILE A 170 4.93 -20.34 -4.39
N LEU A 171 5.01 -21.32 -5.27
CA LEU A 171 6.20 -21.53 -6.06
C LEU A 171 6.41 -20.21 -6.81
N LEU A 172 7.52 -19.52 -6.51
CA LEU A 172 8.16 -18.71 -7.53
C LEU A 172 8.45 -19.71 -8.64
N GLU A 173 7.53 -19.82 -9.60
CA GLU A 173 7.85 -20.51 -10.82
C GLU A 173 9.17 -19.91 -11.26
N SER A 174 10.13 -20.75 -11.54
CA SER A 174 11.48 -20.39 -11.92
C SER A 174 11.44 -19.50 -13.17
N THR A 175 11.05 -18.26 -13.00
CA THR A 175 11.33 -17.20 -13.96
C THR A 175 12.85 -17.10 -13.94
N GLY A 176 13.49 -17.55 -15.01
CA GLY A 176 14.93 -17.71 -15.16
C GLY A 176 15.76 -16.68 -14.39
N LEU A 177 16.01 -16.93 -13.11
CA LEU A 177 16.90 -16.16 -12.22
C LEU A 177 18.37 -16.26 -12.65
N SER A 178 18.63 -16.62 -13.92
CA SER A 178 19.96 -16.69 -14.45
C SER A 178 20.51 -15.27 -14.63
N LEU A 179 21.54 -14.95 -13.87
CA LEU A 179 22.32 -13.70 -13.89
C LEU A 179 21.71 -12.50 -13.14
N SER A 180 20.77 -12.73 -12.24
CA SER A 180 20.22 -11.69 -11.36
C SER A 180 21.29 -11.18 -10.39
N GLN A 181 21.48 -9.87 -10.32
CA GLN A 181 22.36 -9.26 -9.31
C GLN A 181 21.60 -8.80 -8.06
N VAL A 182 20.36 -8.34 -8.24
CA VAL A 182 19.49 -7.93 -7.13
C VAL A 182 18.04 -8.35 -7.39
N THR A 183 17.44 -9.02 -6.41
CA THR A 183 16.00 -9.23 -6.37
C THR A 183 15.40 -8.40 -5.22
N LEU A 184 14.45 -7.56 -5.56
CA LEU A 184 13.69 -6.76 -4.60
C LEU A 184 12.43 -7.51 -4.19
N VAL A 185 12.21 -7.68 -2.89
CA VAL A 185 10.99 -8.31 -2.36
C VAL A 185 10.35 -7.39 -1.34
N SER A 186 9.08 -7.09 -1.52
CA SER A 186 8.27 -6.33 -0.55
C SER A 186 7.05 -7.13 -0.11
N THR A 187 6.76 -7.10 1.18
CA THR A 187 5.60 -7.79 1.74
C THR A 187 4.76 -6.88 2.62
N MET A 188 3.48 -7.20 2.71
CA MET A 188 2.57 -6.55 3.65
C MET A 188 1.69 -7.58 4.33
N TYR A 189 1.72 -7.55 5.66
CA TYR A 189 0.81 -8.26 6.53
C TYR A 189 0.00 -7.28 7.35
N PHE A 190 -1.31 -7.43 7.33
CA PHE A 190 -2.22 -6.59 8.08
C PHE A 190 -3.17 -7.42 8.94
N LYS A 191 -3.17 -7.14 10.24
CA LYS A 191 -4.08 -7.73 11.23
C LYS A 191 -4.64 -6.64 12.11
N SER A 192 -5.96 -6.54 12.22
CA SER A 192 -6.61 -5.57 13.10
C SER A 192 -8.00 -6.04 13.53
N VAL A 193 -8.49 -5.50 14.63
CA VAL A 193 -9.81 -5.80 15.19
C VAL A 193 -10.73 -4.60 14.93
N TRP A 194 -11.97 -4.86 14.52
CA TRP A 194 -12.96 -3.79 14.35
C TRP A 194 -13.24 -3.06 15.68
N GLN A 195 -13.40 -1.76 15.64
CA GLN A 195 -13.88 -1.00 16.79
C GLN A 195 -15.23 -1.55 17.30
N LYS A 196 -16.11 -1.91 16.37
CA LYS A 196 -17.32 -2.67 16.64
C LYS A 196 -17.33 -3.92 15.78
N LYS A 197 -17.16 -5.08 16.42
CA LYS A 197 -17.14 -6.39 15.74
C LYS A 197 -18.49 -6.72 15.13
N PHE A 198 -18.47 -7.45 14.03
CA PHE A 198 -19.65 -8.14 13.50
C PHE A 198 -19.94 -9.39 14.35
N SER A 199 -21.19 -9.82 14.37
CA SER A 199 -21.59 -11.06 15.03
C SER A 199 -21.57 -12.19 14.01
N PHE A 200 -20.95 -13.32 14.36
CA PHE A 200 -20.99 -14.52 13.53
C PHE A 200 -22.41 -15.05 13.29
N MET A 201 -23.32 -14.82 14.24
CA MET A 201 -24.72 -15.24 14.14
C MET A 201 -25.51 -14.43 13.12
N ASP A 202 -25.03 -13.23 12.79
CA ASP A 202 -25.67 -12.32 11.85
C ASP A 202 -25.06 -12.44 10.45
N THR A 203 -24.04 -13.33 10.26
CA THR A 203 -23.46 -13.62 8.96
C THR A 203 -24.39 -14.55 8.16
N GLN A 204 -24.77 -14.13 6.97
CA GLN A 204 -25.71 -14.83 6.12
C GLN A 204 -25.17 -14.98 4.69
N MET A 205 -25.60 -16.04 4.01
CA MET A 205 -25.31 -16.24 2.59
C MET A 205 -26.21 -15.34 1.74
N LEU A 206 -25.71 -14.18 1.36
CA LEU A 206 -26.45 -13.18 0.58
C LEU A 206 -25.94 -13.11 -0.88
N PRO A 207 -26.81 -12.65 -1.82
CA PRO A 207 -26.42 -12.50 -3.21
C PRO A 207 -25.44 -11.33 -3.38
N PHE A 208 -24.37 -11.60 -4.13
CA PHE A 208 -23.38 -10.63 -4.61
C PHE A 208 -23.35 -10.66 -6.13
N THR A 209 -23.45 -9.50 -6.77
CA THR A 209 -23.40 -9.36 -8.23
C THR A 209 -21.94 -9.13 -8.65
N THR A 210 -21.36 -10.01 -9.46
CA THR A 210 -19.98 -9.89 -9.94
C THR A 210 -19.83 -8.80 -11.02
N ALA A 211 -18.61 -8.51 -11.41
CA ALA A 211 -18.31 -7.55 -12.47
C ALA A 211 -18.89 -7.98 -13.83
N GLU A 212 -18.99 -9.29 -14.07
CA GLU A 212 -19.59 -9.88 -15.28
C GLU A 212 -21.12 -9.92 -15.23
N GLY A 213 -21.74 -9.46 -14.12
CA GLY A 213 -23.19 -9.44 -13.95
C GLY A 213 -23.79 -10.77 -13.44
N SER A 214 -22.97 -11.77 -13.17
CA SER A 214 -23.43 -13.01 -12.52
C SER A 214 -23.73 -12.76 -11.03
N THR A 215 -24.53 -13.64 -10.42
CA THR A 215 -24.87 -13.53 -9.00
C THR A 215 -24.39 -14.76 -8.26
N LEU A 216 -23.58 -14.52 -7.22
CA LEU A 216 -23.05 -15.55 -6.32
C LEU A 216 -23.62 -15.36 -4.92
N LYS A 217 -23.76 -16.44 -4.15
CA LYS A 217 -24.05 -16.37 -2.72
C LYS A 217 -22.74 -16.29 -1.94
N VAL A 218 -22.55 -15.23 -1.15
CA VAL A 218 -21.34 -15.01 -0.36
C VAL A 218 -21.69 -14.82 1.12
N ALA A 219 -20.82 -15.29 2.01
CA ALA A 219 -20.95 -15.06 3.44
C ALA A 219 -20.83 -13.55 3.70
N THR A 220 -21.94 -12.93 4.09
CA THR A 220 -22.05 -11.48 4.31
C THR A 220 -22.31 -11.22 5.79
N MET A 221 -21.39 -10.52 6.41
CA MET A 221 -21.44 -10.08 7.80
C MET A 221 -22.42 -8.91 7.93
N HIS A 222 -23.11 -8.84 9.04
CA HIS A 222 -24.04 -7.74 9.35
C HIS A 222 -23.83 -7.19 10.75
N HIS A 223 -23.87 -5.90 10.91
CA HIS A 223 -24.10 -5.21 12.18
C HIS A 223 -24.71 -3.83 11.98
N THR A 224 -25.34 -3.30 13.02
CA THR A 224 -25.74 -1.90 13.10
C THR A 224 -24.70 -1.14 13.90
N ALA A 225 -24.09 -0.10 13.30
CA ALA A 225 -23.04 0.71 13.94
C ALA A 225 -23.19 2.19 13.63
N GLU A 226 -22.56 3.04 14.45
CA GLU A 226 -22.27 4.43 14.09
C GLU A 226 -20.98 4.45 13.29
N VAL A 227 -21.06 4.94 12.05
CA VAL A 227 -19.96 5.00 11.08
C VAL A 227 -19.93 6.36 10.39
N ASN A 228 -18.79 6.71 9.84
CA ASN A 228 -18.68 7.87 8.97
C ASN A 228 -19.11 7.49 7.56
N TYR A 229 -20.11 8.18 7.00
CA TYR A 229 -20.72 7.85 5.70
C TYR A 229 -20.94 9.10 4.87
N GLY A 230 -20.86 8.96 3.56
CA GLY A 230 -21.18 10.00 2.59
C GLY A 230 -21.58 9.43 1.24
N GLN A 231 -22.34 10.24 0.49
CA GLN A 231 -22.67 9.99 -0.90
C GLN A 231 -22.01 11.07 -1.75
N PHE A 232 -21.42 10.65 -2.85
CA PHE A 232 -20.62 11.52 -3.70
C PHE A 232 -20.97 11.29 -5.16
N GLN A 233 -20.55 12.25 -5.98
CA GLN A 233 -20.67 12.18 -7.42
C GLN A 233 -19.34 12.56 -8.05
N THR A 234 -18.91 11.82 -9.07
CA THR A 234 -17.73 12.17 -9.85
C THR A 234 -18.06 13.32 -10.82
N ALA A 235 -17.05 13.93 -11.43
CA ALA A 235 -17.24 14.92 -12.48
C ALA A 235 -18.00 14.36 -13.70
N ALA A 236 -17.95 13.04 -13.91
CA ALA A 236 -18.73 12.33 -14.95
C ALA A 236 -20.16 11.96 -14.51
N LEU A 237 -20.64 12.54 -13.38
CA LEU A 237 -21.96 12.33 -12.81
C LEU A 237 -22.23 10.90 -12.28
N GLU A 238 -21.18 10.07 -12.15
CA GLU A 238 -21.31 8.77 -11.53
C GLU A 238 -21.45 8.90 -10.01
N THR A 239 -22.48 8.29 -9.45
CA THR A 239 -22.77 8.36 -8.02
C THR A 239 -22.21 7.14 -7.30
N PHE A 240 -21.68 7.35 -6.09
CA PHE A 240 -21.17 6.30 -5.22
C PHE A 240 -21.35 6.67 -3.74
N SER A 241 -21.28 5.66 -2.90
CA SER A 241 -21.27 5.80 -1.45
C SER A 241 -19.90 5.48 -0.89
N MET A 242 -19.51 6.17 0.17
CA MET A 242 -18.30 5.85 0.93
C MET A 242 -18.65 5.69 2.40
N VAL A 243 -18.10 4.65 3.02
CA VAL A 243 -18.21 4.40 4.47
C VAL A 243 -16.83 4.14 5.04
N GLU A 244 -16.58 4.65 6.23
CA GLU A 244 -15.40 4.35 7.04
C GLU A 244 -15.80 3.41 8.17
N LEU A 245 -15.14 2.26 8.23
CA LEU A 245 -15.23 1.28 9.30
C LEU A 245 -13.99 1.39 10.18
N PRO A 246 -14.08 1.94 11.39
CA PRO A 246 -12.92 2.13 12.25
C PRO A 246 -12.43 0.80 12.84
N TYR A 247 -11.12 0.64 12.93
CA TYR A 247 -10.49 -0.40 13.73
C TYR A 247 -10.31 0.05 15.20
N LEU A 248 -10.04 -0.91 16.07
CA LEU A 248 -9.88 -0.68 17.51
C LEU A 248 -8.81 0.40 17.78
N GLY A 249 -9.18 1.40 18.57
CA GLY A 249 -8.35 2.56 18.87
C GLY A 249 -8.45 3.70 17.86
N GLU A 250 -9.27 3.56 16.81
CA GLU A 250 -9.62 4.59 15.81
C GLU A 250 -8.40 5.25 15.09
N LYS A 251 -7.21 4.65 15.21
CA LYS A 251 -6.01 5.12 14.51
C LYS A 251 -6.00 4.75 13.03
N LEU A 252 -6.73 3.69 12.68
CA LEU A 252 -6.88 3.17 11.32
C LEU A 252 -8.36 2.98 11.03
N GLY A 253 -8.75 3.22 9.78
CA GLY A 253 -10.08 2.92 9.26
C GLY A 253 -9.98 2.24 7.90
N MET A 254 -10.92 1.32 7.64
CA MET A 254 -11.17 0.79 6.31
C MET A 254 -12.24 1.66 5.64
N PHE A 255 -11.87 2.27 4.54
CA PHE A 255 -12.77 3.05 3.70
C PHE A 255 -13.25 2.18 2.55
N LEU A 256 -14.55 2.07 2.40
CA LEU A 256 -15.20 1.28 1.34
C LEU A 256 -15.88 2.25 0.37
N VAL A 257 -15.57 2.14 -0.90
CA VAL A 257 -16.17 2.93 -2.00
C VAL A 257 -17.04 2.00 -2.83
N LEU A 258 -18.33 2.27 -2.85
CA LEU A 258 -19.34 1.42 -3.48
C LEU A 258 -20.12 2.23 -4.53
N PRO A 259 -20.11 1.85 -5.83
CA PRO A 259 -20.96 2.47 -6.85
C PRO A 259 -22.44 2.44 -6.43
N SER A 260 -23.20 3.50 -6.62
CA SER A 260 -24.63 3.55 -6.25
C SER A 260 -25.47 2.61 -7.08
N HIS A 261 -25.12 2.42 -8.35
CA HIS A 261 -25.83 1.54 -9.27
C HIS A 261 -25.00 0.32 -9.64
N LYS A 262 -25.65 -0.85 -9.77
CA LYS A 262 -25.00 -2.11 -10.16
C LYS A 262 -24.40 -2.08 -11.58
N ARG A 263 -24.85 -1.15 -12.42
CA ARG A 263 -24.36 -0.95 -13.80
C ARG A 263 -23.16 0.01 -13.90
N THR A 264 -22.91 0.83 -12.87
CA THR A 264 -21.75 1.73 -12.85
C THR A 264 -20.49 0.90 -12.64
N SER A 265 -19.59 0.98 -13.61
CA SER A 265 -18.29 0.32 -13.51
C SER A 265 -17.45 0.95 -12.40
N LEU A 266 -16.81 0.13 -11.60
CA LEU A 266 -15.88 0.57 -10.55
C LEU A 266 -14.74 1.42 -11.15
N SER A 267 -14.25 1.05 -12.34
CA SER A 267 -13.20 1.78 -13.06
C SER A 267 -13.55 3.24 -13.38
N GLN A 268 -14.84 3.55 -13.56
CA GLN A 268 -15.31 4.94 -13.79
C GLN A 268 -15.08 5.79 -12.54
N ILE A 269 -15.27 5.23 -11.35
CA ILE A 269 -15.00 5.92 -10.08
C ILE A 269 -13.50 5.99 -9.83
N GLU A 270 -12.79 4.88 -10.04
CA GLU A 270 -11.34 4.75 -9.83
C GLU A 270 -10.52 5.71 -10.71
N SER A 271 -11.00 6.04 -11.90
CA SER A 271 -10.35 7.02 -12.79
C SER A 271 -10.28 8.43 -12.19
N HIS A 272 -11.19 8.77 -11.27
CA HIS A 272 -11.26 10.06 -10.60
C HIS A 272 -10.53 10.11 -9.25
N LEU A 273 -9.90 9.01 -8.82
CA LEU A 273 -9.11 9.00 -7.59
C LEU A 273 -7.89 9.93 -7.74
N SER A 274 -7.67 10.76 -6.74
CA SER A 274 -6.47 11.57 -6.52
C SER A 274 -6.31 11.80 -5.02
N ALA A 275 -5.13 12.22 -4.57
CA ALA A 275 -4.91 12.52 -3.15
C ALA A 275 -5.90 13.59 -2.65
N LYS A 276 -6.17 14.60 -3.47
CA LYS A 276 -7.13 15.67 -3.18
C LYS A 276 -8.55 15.15 -3.07
N THR A 277 -9.01 14.32 -4.04
CA THR A 277 -10.37 13.78 -4.02
C THR A 277 -10.58 12.83 -2.86
N ILE A 278 -9.65 11.93 -2.55
CA ILE A 278 -9.72 11.04 -1.39
C ILE A 278 -9.79 11.84 -0.08
N THR A 279 -8.95 12.87 0.05
CA THR A 279 -8.94 13.73 1.24
C THR A 279 -10.25 14.50 1.38
N LEU A 280 -10.75 15.06 0.28
CA LEU A 280 -12.03 15.77 0.26
C LEU A 280 -13.20 14.86 0.68
N TRP A 281 -13.30 13.68 0.09
CA TRP A 281 -14.36 12.72 0.38
C TRP A 281 -14.28 12.24 1.83
N ALA A 282 -13.09 11.85 2.29
CA ALA A 282 -12.90 11.39 3.66
C ALA A 282 -13.27 12.44 4.72
N ASN A 283 -12.92 13.72 4.47
CA ASN A 283 -13.24 14.82 5.38
C ASN A 283 -14.71 15.26 5.30
N SER A 284 -15.42 14.87 4.24
CA SER A 284 -16.84 15.20 4.03
C SER A 284 -17.80 14.15 4.60
N LEU A 285 -17.28 13.02 5.09
CA LEU A 285 -18.09 11.98 5.71
C LEU A 285 -18.77 12.52 7.00
N LYS A 286 -19.98 12.06 7.23
CA LYS A 286 -20.75 12.41 8.44
C LYS A 286 -21.04 11.18 9.28
N ARG A 287 -20.90 11.31 10.59
CA ARG A 287 -21.20 10.23 11.53
C ARG A 287 -22.70 9.98 11.56
N MET A 288 -23.09 8.74 11.32
CA MET A 288 -24.48 8.31 11.37
C MET A 288 -24.61 6.82 11.68
N LYS A 289 -25.76 6.46 12.24
CA LYS A 289 -26.10 5.07 12.54
C LYS A 289 -26.56 4.37 11.27
N MET A 290 -25.94 3.24 10.91
CA MET A 290 -26.22 2.48 9.67
C MET A 290 -26.25 0.98 9.93
N ASP A 291 -27.00 0.28 9.11
CA ASP A 291 -26.91 -1.17 8.96
C ASP A 291 -25.86 -1.47 7.88
N ILE A 292 -24.79 -2.15 8.28
CA ILE A 292 -23.65 -2.47 7.42
C ILE A 292 -23.72 -3.94 7.03
N PHE A 293 -23.69 -4.19 5.73
CA PHE A 293 -23.57 -5.54 5.14
C PHE A 293 -22.26 -5.58 4.35
N LEU A 294 -21.29 -6.33 4.85
CA LEU A 294 -19.96 -6.48 4.25
C LEU A 294 -19.67 -7.97 4.02
N PRO A 295 -19.34 -8.40 2.81
CA PRO A 295 -18.86 -9.75 2.59
C PRO A 295 -17.63 -10.05 3.45
N ARG A 296 -17.55 -11.30 3.92
CA ARG A 296 -16.33 -11.88 4.45
C ARG A 296 -15.45 -12.29 3.26
N PHE A 297 -14.19 -11.93 3.26
CA PHE A 297 -13.28 -12.23 2.16
C PHE A 297 -11.82 -12.35 2.60
N SER A 298 -11.07 -13.10 1.82
CA SER A 298 -9.61 -13.14 1.85
C SER A 298 -9.09 -12.86 0.45
N ILE A 299 -8.11 -11.98 0.34
CA ILE A 299 -7.45 -11.65 -0.92
C ILE A 299 -5.95 -11.76 -0.70
N GLN A 300 -5.31 -12.52 -1.58
CA GLN A 300 -3.87 -12.60 -1.68
C GLN A 300 -3.47 -12.14 -3.08
N SER A 301 -2.42 -11.35 -3.18
CA SER A 301 -1.89 -10.91 -4.46
C SER A 301 -0.37 -11.04 -4.47
N LEU A 302 0.13 -11.50 -5.59
CA LEU A 302 1.55 -11.57 -5.90
C LEU A 302 1.77 -10.89 -7.25
N PHE A 303 2.63 -9.88 -7.27
CA PHE A 303 2.94 -9.13 -8.47
C PHE A 303 4.43 -9.18 -8.80
N ASP A 304 4.73 -9.32 -10.10
CA ASP A 304 5.97 -8.81 -10.66
C ASP A 304 5.81 -7.29 -10.90
N LEU A 305 6.52 -6.50 -10.11
CA LEU A 305 6.45 -5.04 -10.20
C LEU A 305 7.32 -4.46 -11.32
N LYS A 306 8.14 -5.24 -12.02
CA LYS A 306 9.04 -4.75 -13.07
C LYS A 306 8.28 -4.04 -14.19
N THR A 307 7.19 -4.67 -14.67
CA THR A 307 6.32 -4.07 -15.69
C THR A 307 5.60 -2.83 -15.16
N VAL A 308 5.16 -2.84 -13.92
CA VAL A 308 4.50 -1.72 -13.26
C VAL A 308 5.46 -0.55 -13.07
N PHE A 309 6.67 -0.81 -12.61
CA PHE A 309 7.71 0.22 -12.43
C PHE A 309 8.13 0.84 -13.77
N SER A 310 8.26 0.03 -14.83
CA SER A 310 8.51 0.54 -16.18
C SER A 310 7.40 1.48 -16.65
N ALA A 311 6.13 1.17 -16.34
CA ALA A 311 4.99 2.02 -16.66
C ALA A 311 4.95 3.30 -15.81
N LEU A 312 5.53 3.28 -14.59
CA LEU A 312 5.73 4.46 -13.74
C LEU A 312 6.95 5.30 -14.14
N GLY A 313 7.72 4.87 -15.16
CA GLY A 313 8.88 5.58 -15.67
C GLY A 313 10.23 5.09 -15.15
N ILE A 314 10.26 4.09 -14.24
CA ILE A 314 11.49 3.49 -13.73
C ILE A 314 11.96 2.43 -14.71
N ARG A 315 12.99 2.71 -15.47
CA ARG A 315 13.55 1.84 -16.54
C ARG A 315 15.01 1.51 -16.32
N ASP A 316 15.84 2.52 -16.09
CA ASP A 316 17.27 2.36 -15.91
C ASP A 316 17.62 1.37 -14.81
N ALA A 317 16.86 1.38 -13.71
CA ALA A 317 17.07 0.47 -12.57
C ALA A 317 17.08 -1.02 -12.97
N PHE A 318 16.42 -1.38 -14.09
CA PHE A 318 16.28 -2.75 -14.60
C PHE A 318 17.18 -3.06 -15.79
N ASP A 319 17.93 -2.07 -16.29
CA ASP A 319 18.83 -2.24 -17.42
C ASP A 319 20.27 -2.43 -16.93
N PRO A 320 20.92 -3.57 -17.26
CA PRO A 320 22.28 -3.85 -16.81
C PRO A 320 23.34 -2.86 -17.34
N ILE A 321 23.00 -2.07 -18.38
CA ILE A 321 23.93 -1.11 -19.00
C ILE A 321 23.77 0.28 -18.40
N THR A 322 22.51 0.71 -18.14
CA THR A 322 22.20 2.09 -17.73
C THR A 322 22.01 2.25 -16.22
N ALA A 323 21.72 1.14 -15.50
CA ALA A 323 21.54 1.19 -14.05
C ALA A 323 22.76 1.76 -13.32
N ASN A 324 22.52 2.72 -12.42
CA ASN A 324 23.57 3.33 -11.62
C ASN A 324 23.23 3.25 -10.13
N PHE A 325 23.72 2.20 -9.48
CA PHE A 325 23.58 1.96 -8.05
C PHE A 325 24.92 2.00 -7.30
N LYS A 326 25.80 2.92 -7.70
CA LYS A 326 27.13 3.08 -7.07
C LYS A 326 27.04 3.43 -5.58
N GLY A 327 25.93 3.96 -5.10
CA GLY A 327 25.68 4.16 -3.68
C GLY A 327 25.44 2.85 -2.92
N ILE A 328 25.00 1.77 -3.61
CA ILE A 328 24.83 0.43 -3.03
C ILE A 328 26.14 -0.33 -3.06
N SER A 329 26.85 -0.33 -4.21
CA SER A 329 28.14 -0.99 -4.40
C SER A 329 28.98 -0.18 -5.37
N GLU A 330 30.24 0.07 -5.02
CA GLU A 330 31.19 0.76 -5.89
C GLU A 330 31.76 -0.16 -6.98
N GLN A 331 31.64 -1.47 -6.78
CA GLN A 331 32.17 -2.49 -7.67
C GLN A 331 31.11 -2.95 -8.67
N GLY A 332 31.19 -2.43 -9.90
CA GLY A 332 30.48 -2.99 -11.04
C GLY A 332 29.07 -2.43 -11.31
N SER A 333 28.46 -2.94 -12.37
CA SER A 333 27.11 -2.59 -12.82
C SER A 333 26.07 -3.40 -12.05
N LEU A 334 25.59 -2.87 -10.94
CA LEU A 334 24.49 -3.44 -10.18
C LEU A 334 23.17 -3.00 -10.82
N TYR A 335 22.25 -3.94 -11.07
CA TYR A 335 20.91 -3.66 -11.57
C TYR A 335 19.89 -4.57 -10.91
N ILE A 336 18.62 -4.19 -10.98
CA ILE A 336 17.50 -4.98 -10.43
C ILE A 336 17.00 -5.93 -11.50
N SER A 337 17.08 -7.21 -11.25
CA SER A 337 16.55 -8.23 -12.17
C SER A 337 15.06 -8.48 -11.95
N GLU A 338 14.65 -8.59 -10.68
CA GLU A 338 13.29 -8.94 -10.27
C GLU A 338 12.79 -8.00 -9.18
N ALA A 339 11.51 -7.65 -9.23
CA ALA A 339 10.83 -6.86 -8.20
C ALA A 339 9.49 -7.52 -7.84
N ILE A 340 9.42 -8.11 -6.67
CA ILE A 340 8.28 -8.94 -6.21
C ILE A 340 7.55 -8.21 -5.09
N HIS A 341 6.22 -8.13 -5.21
CA HIS A 341 5.35 -7.64 -4.15
C HIS A 341 4.30 -8.66 -3.77
N LYS A 342 4.21 -8.98 -2.49
CA LYS A 342 3.19 -9.86 -1.95
C LYS A 342 2.38 -9.15 -0.88
N ALA A 343 1.06 -9.17 -1.03
CA ALA A 343 0.14 -8.59 -0.07
C ALA A 343 -1.00 -9.56 0.24
N GLU A 344 -1.43 -9.57 1.50
CA GLU A 344 -2.56 -10.36 1.96
C GLU A 344 -3.44 -9.56 2.90
N ILE A 345 -4.75 -9.69 2.72
CA ILE A 345 -5.76 -9.21 3.64
C ILE A 345 -6.87 -10.22 3.82
N GLU A 346 -7.25 -10.49 5.06
CA GLU A 346 -8.41 -11.31 5.40
C GLU A 346 -9.38 -10.49 6.25
N VAL A 347 -10.61 -10.33 5.79
CA VAL A 347 -11.66 -9.56 6.45
C VAL A 347 -12.73 -10.50 7.01
N THR A 348 -12.85 -10.53 8.33
CA THR A 348 -13.76 -11.39 9.09
C THR A 348 -14.60 -10.58 10.09
N GLU A 349 -15.49 -11.26 10.80
CA GLU A 349 -16.37 -10.65 11.82
C GLU A 349 -15.63 -9.97 12.98
N GLY A 350 -14.50 -10.55 13.37
CA GLY A 350 -13.66 -9.99 14.44
C GLY A 350 -12.84 -8.78 14.02
N GLY A 351 -12.60 -8.65 12.73
CA GLY A 351 -11.70 -7.68 12.13
C GLY A 351 -10.93 -8.30 10.96
N THR A 352 -9.79 -7.76 10.69
CA THR A 352 -8.84 -8.40 9.78
C THR A 352 -8.07 -9.43 10.60
N LYS A 353 -8.27 -10.69 10.25
CA LYS A 353 -7.71 -11.90 10.90
C LYS A 353 -7.93 -11.97 12.42
N ALA A 354 -9.17 -12.26 12.84
CA ALA A 354 -9.51 -12.57 14.23
C ALA A 354 -10.57 -13.68 14.31
N SER A 355 -10.34 -14.68 15.16
CA SER A 355 -11.32 -15.72 15.51
C SER A 355 -11.96 -15.44 16.87
N GLY A 356 -13.24 -15.68 17.07
CA GLY A 356 -13.88 -15.46 18.35
C GLY A 356 -15.34 -15.82 18.48
N ALA A 357 -15.85 -15.83 19.68
CA ALA A 357 -17.01 -16.48 20.25
C ALA A 357 -18.36 -15.76 20.04
N THR A 358 -19.43 -16.53 20.25
CA THR A 358 -20.85 -16.35 19.91
C THR A 358 -21.64 -15.47 20.86
N ALA A 359 -22.57 -14.63 20.34
CA ALA A 359 -23.71 -14.09 21.06
C ALA A 359 -24.90 -13.88 20.11
N MET A 360 -26.13 -14.19 20.57
CA MET A 360 -27.37 -14.13 19.80
C MET A 360 -28.03 -12.75 19.92
N VAL A 361 -28.40 -12.12 18.82
CA VAL A 361 -29.12 -10.85 18.81
C VAL A 361 -30.37 -10.92 17.92
N LEU A 362 -31.51 -10.55 18.48
CA LEU A 362 -32.79 -10.43 17.79
C LEU A 362 -32.83 -9.19 16.88
N LEU A 363 -33.09 -9.37 15.60
CA LEU A 363 -33.26 -8.30 14.61
C LEU A 363 -34.53 -7.48 14.91
N LYS A 364 -34.32 -6.22 15.31
CA LYS A 364 -35.39 -5.23 15.42
C LYS A 364 -35.55 -4.52 14.08
N ARG A 365 -36.74 -4.48 13.50
CA ARG A 365 -37.04 -3.65 12.31
C ARG A 365 -36.68 -2.20 12.61
N SER A 366 -35.57 -1.73 12.08
CA SER A 366 -35.06 -0.38 12.19
C SER A 366 -35.23 0.34 10.84
N ARG A 367 -35.60 1.62 10.87
CA ARG A 367 -35.55 2.52 9.71
C ARG A 367 -34.12 3.05 9.49
N THR A 368 -33.13 2.28 9.87
CA THR A 368 -31.71 2.64 9.76
C THR A 368 -31.28 2.60 8.30
N PRO A 369 -30.59 3.60 7.79
CA PRO A 369 -30.00 3.56 6.44
C PRO A 369 -29.08 2.36 6.29
N ILE A 370 -29.03 1.78 5.09
CA ILE A 370 -28.31 0.53 4.80
C ILE A 370 -27.14 0.85 3.88
N PHE A 371 -25.93 0.37 4.25
CA PHE A 371 -24.80 0.22 3.35
C PHE A 371 -24.62 -1.26 3.07
N LYS A 372 -24.77 -1.68 1.82
CA LYS A 372 -24.67 -3.08 1.42
C LYS A 372 -23.68 -3.25 0.28
N ALA A 373 -22.53 -3.82 0.59
CA ALA A 373 -21.49 -4.17 -0.37
C ALA A 373 -21.86 -5.49 -1.11
N ASP A 374 -22.87 -5.43 -1.98
CA ASP A 374 -23.41 -6.57 -2.74
C ASP A 374 -22.99 -6.58 -4.22
N ARG A 375 -21.96 -5.85 -4.56
CA ARG A 375 -21.38 -5.65 -5.89
C ARG A 375 -19.93 -5.21 -5.80
N PRO A 376 -19.15 -5.16 -6.89
CA PRO A 376 -17.77 -4.73 -6.86
C PRO A 376 -17.57 -3.40 -6.14
N PHE A 377 -16.58 -3.36 -5.27
CA PHE A 377 -16.22 -2.19 -4.47
C PHE A 377 -14.70 -2.06 -4.35
N THR A 378 -14.24 -0.83 -4.19
CA THR A 378 -12.85 -0.53 -3.82
C THR A 378 -12.77 -0.25 -2.34
N PHE A 379 -11.71 -0.68 -1.69
CA PHE A 379 -11.43 -0.30 -0.32
C PHE A 379 -9.98 0.14 -0.16
N PHE A 380 -9.72 0.96 0.85
CA PHE A 380 -8.38 1.34 1.25
C PHE A 380 -8.29 1.52 2.77
N LEU A 381 -7.12 1.27 3.30
CA LEU A 381 -6.81 1.53 4.69
C LEU A 381 -6.18 2.92 4.80
N ARG A 382 -6.73 3.73 5.68
CA ARG A 382 -6.25 5.09 5.93
C ARG A 382 -5.97 5.29 7.40
N GLN A 383 -4.80 5.85 7.69
CA GLN A 383 -4.45 6.24 9.05
C GLN A 383 -5.08 7.60 9.38
N ALA A 384 -5.78 7.68 10.52
CA ALA A 384 -6.53 8.88 10.90
C ALA A 384 -5.64 10.12 11.05
N ASN A 385 -4.48 9.97 11.70
CA ASN A 385 -3.58 11.09 12.00
C ASN A 385 -2.81 11.60 10.77
N THR A 386 -2.33 10.68 9.92
CA THR A 386 -1.50 11.02 8.77
C THR A 386 -2.30 11.12 7.47
N GLY A 387 -3.50 10.52 7.43
CA GLY A 387 -4.31 10.38 6.21
C GLY A 387 -3.62 9.60 5.10
N THR A 388 -2.51 8.92 5.39
CA THR A 388 -1.77 8.12 4.41
C THR A 388 -2.53 6.84 4.12
N CYS A 389 -2.66 6.47 2.83
CA CYS A 389 -3.24 5.20 2.42
C CYS A 389 -2.18 4.10 2.46
N ALA A 390 -2.43 3.06 3.26
CA ALA A 390 -1.51 1.93 3.38
C ALA A 390 -1.77 0.81 2.39
N LEU A 391 -3.02 0.66 2.01
CA LEU A 391 -3.50 -0.44 1.19
C LEU A 391 -4.56 0.07 0.24
N SER A 392 -4.48 -0.33 -1.01
CA SER A 392 -5.52 -0.09 -2.01
C SER A 392 -5.92 -1.43 -2.63
N SER A 393 -7.21 -1.65 -2.80
CA SER A 393 -7.72 -2.91 -3.30
C SER A 393 -9.08 -2.74 -3.97
N SER A 394 -9.36 -3.60 -4.94
CA SER A 394 -10.69 -3.76 -5.51
C SER A 394 -11.18 -5.20 -5.34
N SER A 395 -12.37 -5.37 -4.79
CA SER A 395 -13.06 -6.66 -4.78
C SER A 395 -14.02 -6.73 -5.95
N ARG A 396 -13.62 -7.42 -7.03
CA ARG A 396 -14.42 -7.55 -8.28
C ARG A 396 -15.16 -8.86 -8.34
N ILE A 397 -14.57 -9.91 -7.79
CA ILE A 397 -15.14 -11.26 -7.75
C ILE A 397 -14.80 -11.84 -6.38
N LEU A 398 -15.81 -12.18 -5.59
CA LEU A 398 -15.60 -12.91 -4.34
C LEU A 398 -15.63 -14.41 -4.66
N HIS A 399 -14.47 -15.00 -4.88
CA HIS A 399 -14.31 -16.45 -4.91
C HIS A 399 -13.99 -16.98 -3.51
N LYS A 400 -14.39 -18.24 -3.28
CA LYS A 400 -14.10 -18.99 -2.05
C LYS A 400 -12.61 -19.11 -1.80
#